data_93731f3c3f47243a62e7f861a9cd0585
#
_entry.id   93731f3c3f47243a62e7f861a9cd0585
#
_cell.length_a   1.000
_cell.length_b   1.000
_cell.length_c   1.000
_cell.angle_alpha   90.00
_cell.angle_beta   90.00
_cell.angle_gamma   90.00
#
_symmetry.space_group_name_H-M   'P 1'
#
loop_
_entity.id
_entity.type
_entity.pdbx_description
1 polymer ?
#
loop_
_entity_poly.entity_id
_entity_poly.type
_entity_poly.pdbx_seq_one_letter_code
_entity_poly.pdbx_strand_id
1 'polypeptide(L)' 'MGKKGYTSEQIISKLREVEVLLSQGSTVGQACRKIGVTEQTYYRWGKNMVE' A
#
# COMPACT_ATOMS: atom_id res chain seq x y z
N MET A 1 -14.41 6.03 14.50
CA MET A 1 -14.01 5.86 14.65
C MET A 1 -12.88 5.34 14.89
N GLY A 2 -11.99 5.39 15.06
CA GLY A 2 -10.86 4.92 15.50
C GLY A 2 -10.42 3.64 14.95
N LYS A 3 -10.94 3.15 14.00
CA LYS A 3 -10.57 1.97 13.54
C LYS A 3 -9.37 2.05 12.84
N LYS A 4 -8.43 1.33 12.97
CA LYS A 4 -7.29 1.29 12.33
C LYS A 4 -7.38 0.69 11.06
N GLY A 5 -8.25 0.32 10.43
CA GLY A 5 -8.29 -0.33 9.15
C GLY A 5 -8.45 0.65 8.04
N TYR A 6 -8.27 0.17 6.83
CA TYR A 6 -8.48 0.98 5.66
C TYR A 6 -9.64 0.37 4.87
N THR A 7 -10.39 1.17 4.18
CA THR A 7 -11.48 0.66 3.36
C THR A 7 -10.89 0.07 2.08
N SER A 8 -11.68 -0.69 1.37
CA SER A 8 -11.23 -1.28 0.12
C SER A 8 -10.77 -0.21 -0.85
N GLU A 9 -11.52 0.86 -0.92
CA GLU A 9 -11.16 1.94 -1.80
C GLU A 9 -9.83 2.55 -1.43
N GLN A 10 -9.60 2.71 -0.14
CA GLN A 10 -8.36 3.27 0.33
C GLN A 10 -7.20 2.35 0.03
N ILE A 11 -7.41 1.05 0.20
CA ILE A 11 -6.37 0.07 -0.07
C ILE A 11 -6.00 0.12 -1.55
N ILE A 12 -6.99 0.12 -2.41
CA ILE A 12 -6.74 0.15 -3.83
C ILE A 12 -5.97 1.41 -4.22
N SER A 13 -6.37 2.53 -3.64
CA SER A 13 -5.72 3.78 -3.92
C SER A 13 -4.27 3.74 -3.51
N LYS A 14 -4.00 3.20 -2.32
CA LYS A 14 -2.65 3.14 -1.82
C LYS A 14 -1.79 2.19 -2.65
N LEU A 15 -2.35 1.06 -3.02
CA LEU A 15 -1.62 0.12 -3.84
C LEU A 15 -1.26 0.72 -5.18
N ARG A 16 -2.17 1.48 -5.73
CA ARG A 16 -1.93 2.11 -6.99
C ARG A 16 -0.81 3.13 -6.87
N GLU A 17 -0.79 3.88 -5.78
CA GLU A 17 0.26 4.83 -5.55
C GLU A 17 1.60 4.15 -5.46
N VAL A 18 1.66 3.00 -4.81
CA VAL A 18 2.90 2.26 -4.71
C VAL A 18 3.36 1.84 -6.09
N GLU A 19 2.44 1.37 -6.91
CA GLU A 19 2.78 0.97 -8.26
C GLU A 19 3.40 2.10 -9.04
N VAL A 20 2.83 3.28 -8.93
CA VAL A 20 3.34 4.44 -9.63
C VAL A 20 4.74 4.76 -9.14
N LEU A 21 4.94 4.73 -7.84
CA LEU A 21 6.23 5.03 -7.29
C LEU A 21 7.28 4.01 -7.72
N LEU A 22 6.89 2.74 -7.76
CA LEU A 22 7.81 1.71 -8.19
C LEU A 22 8.21 1.91 -9.65
N SER A 23 7.27 2.33 -10.47
CA SER A 23 7.58 2.52 -11.85
C SER A 23 8.47 3.76 -12.03
N GLN A 24 8.54 4.62 -11.05
CA GLN A 24 9.41 5.76 -11.10
C GLN A 24 10.79 5.44 -10.52
N GLY A 25 11.02 4.22 -10.12
CA GLY A 25 12.30 3.83 -9.60
C GLY A 25 12.39 3.71 -8.09
N SER A 26 11.31 3.90 -7.38
CA SER A 26 11.35 3.78 -5.94
C SER A 26 11.32 2.32 -5.53
N THR A 27 11.78 2.04 -4.33
CA THR A 27 11.70 0.68 -3.82
C THR A 27 10.40 0.55 -3.06
N VAL A 28 10.03 -0.68 -2.76
CA VAL A 28 8.81 -0.94 -2.00
C VAL A 28 8.87 -0.23 -0.65
N GLY A 29 10.00 -0.30 0.01
CA GLY A 29 10.16 0.35 1.29
C GLY A 29 9.96 1.85 1.19
N GLN A 30 10.54 2.46 0.17
CA GLN A 30 10.41 3.88 -0.01
C GLN A 30 8.98 4.26 -0.36
N ALA A 31 8.35 3.48 -1.19
CA ALA A 31 6.98 3.76 -1.58
C ALA A 31 6.04 3.67 -0.38
N CYS A 32 6.22 2.63 0.43
CA CYS A 32 5.38 2.47 1.60
C CYS A 32 5.55 3.63 2.56
N ARG A 33 6.79 4.11 2.70
CA ARG A 33 7.02 5.19 3.57
C ARG A 33 6.33 6.44 3.07
N LYS A 34 6.34 6.66 1.79
CA LYS A 34 5.71 7.82 1.22
C LYS A 34 4.23 7.81 1.41
N ILE A 35 3.58 6.69 1.26
CA ILE A 35 2.15 6.62 1.42
C ILE A 35 1.73 6.40 2.87
N GLY A 36 2.68 6.22 3.75
CA GLY A 36 2.35 6.15 5.18
C GLY A 36 1.92 4.79 5.68
N VAL A 37 2.36 3.71 5.07
CA VAL A 37 2.06 2.38 5.57
C VAL A 37 3.35 1.62 5.74
N THR A 38 3.30 0.49 6.43
CA THR A 38 4.48 -0.32 6.62
C THR A 38 4.55 -1.32 5.49
N GLU A 39 5.73 -1.87 5.26
CA GLU A 39 5.89 -2.90 4.25
C GLU A 39 5.05 -4.10 4.57
N GLN A 40 4.93 -4.41 5.84
CA GLN A 40 4.14 -5.53 6.26
C GLN A 40 2.70 -5.35 5.84
N THR A 41 2.15 -4.18 6.02
CA THR A 41 0.79 -3.87 5.64
C THR A 41 0.64 -3.99 4.13
N TYR A 42 1.60 -3.47 3.41
CA TYR A 42 1.57 -3.53 1.96
C TYR A 42 1.52 -4.97 1.47
N TYR A 43 2.38 -5.81 2.03
CA TYR A 43 2.42 -7.20 1.61
C TYR A 43 1.14 -7.93 1.99
N ARG A 44 0.59 -7.60 3.11
CA ARG A 44 -0.65 -8.19 3.53
C ARG A 44 -1.77 -7.86 2.56
N TRP A 45 -1.83 -6.60 2.14
CA TRP A 45 -2.84 -6.19 1.19
C TRP A 45 -2.68 -6.94 -0.12
N GLY A 46 -1.48 -7.08 -0.59
CA GLY A 46 -1.23 -7.77 -1.81
C GLY A 46 -1.66 -9.22 -1.76
N LYS A 47 -1.38 -9.87 -0.62
CA LYS A 47 -1.76 -11.23 -0.46
C LYS A 47 -3.26 -11.38 -0.47
N ASN A 48 -3.98 -10.52 0.21
CA ASN A 48 -5.41 -10.61 0.27
C ASN A 48 -6.06 -10.30 -1.05
N MET A 49 -5.53 -9.34 -1.77
CA MET A 49 -6.15 -8.97 -3.00
C MET A 49 -5.91 -9.95 -4.11
N VAL A 50 -4.85 -10.65 -4.06
CA VAL A 50 -4.56 -11.60 -5.09
C VAL A 50 -5.41 -12.81 -4.97
N GLU A 51 -5.89 -13.10 -3.83
CA GLU A 51 -6.67 -14.25 -3.64
C GLU A 51 -7.87 -14.17 -4.25
#